data_e9e0ff439dab9d65551f4ab306a03174
#
_entry.id   e9e0ff439dab9d65551f4ab306a03174
#
_cell.length_a   1.000
_cell.length_b   1.000
_cell.length_c   1.000
_cell.angle_alpha   90.00
_cell.angle_beta   90.00
_cell.angle_gamma   90.00
#
_symmetry.space_group_name_H-M   'P 1'
#
loop_
_entity.id
_entity.type
_entity.pdbx_description
1 polymer ?
#
loop_
_entity_poly.entity_id
_entity_poly.type
_entity_poly.pdbx_seq_one_letter_code
_entity_poly.pdbx_strand_id
1 'polypeptide(L)'
;YDAVNEKGLGMAGLNFVGNAVYQEIQEGRENVAQFEFIPWILSQCASVEEAKKMLAEMNLVGTVFAPQFPAAQLHWILADQYACITIECVREGLKVYDNPAGVLTNNPPFEQQMFLLNQYMHLSPKQPENHFSEQLPLQTYSRGMGALGLPGDLSSTSRFAKVTFTRAHAVSGDSEAESVSQFFHILGSVDQQRGCCEVAEGKYEITIYTSCWNAQKGIYYYNTYENHQITAVDMHRENL
;
A
#
# COMPACT_ATOMS: atom_id res chain seq x y z
N TYR A 1 -3.76 -3.82 9.18
CA TYR A 1 -2.54 -4.51 9.61
C TYR A 1 -1.89 -5.24 8.44
N ASP A 2 -0.64 -5.66 8.59
CA ASP A 2 0.16 -6.36 7.60
C ASP A 2 0.79 -7.62 8.23
N ALA A 3 1.18 -8.55 7.39
CA ALA A 3 1.94 -9.74 7.76
C ALA A 3 2.73 -10.28 6.57
N VAL A 4 3.71 -11.12 6.85
CA VAL A 4 4.53 -11.80 5.86
C VAL A 4 4.81 -13.23 6.31
N ASN A 5 5.06 -14.12 5.38
CA ASN A 5 5.47 -15.50 5.70
C ASN A 5 6.95 -15.76 5.39
N GLU A 6 7.44 -16.91 5.81
CA GLU A 6 8.85 -17.31 5.61
C GLU A 6 9.23 -17.55 4.14
N LYS A 7 8.26 -17.55 3.22
CA LYS A 7 8.50 -17.64 1.77
C LYS A 7 8.69 -16.28 1.13
N GLY A 8 8.52 -15.20 1.91
CA GLY A 8 8.66 -13.82 1.42
C GLY A 8 7.40 -13.26 0.76
N LEU A 9 6.25 -13.91 0.94
CA LEU A 9 4.96 -13.37 0.52
C LEU A 9 4.45 -12.45 1.62
N GLY A 10 4.17 -11.19 1.27
CA GLY A 10 3.66 -10.16 2.19
C GLY A 10 2.27 -9.66 1.79
N MET A 11 1.43 -9.40 2.78
CA MET A 11 0.07 -8.90 2.59
C MET A 11 -0.28 -7.81 3.59
N ALA A 12 -0.96 -6.76 3.12
CA ALA A 12 -1.47 -5.69 3.97
C ALA A 12 -2.92 -5.36 3.64
N GLY A 13 -3.71 -5.07 4.68
CA GLY A 13 -5.10 -4.63 4.56
C GLY A 13 -5.23 -3.15 4.89
N LEU A 14 -5.94 -2.41 4.02
CA LEU A 14 -6.17 -0.98 4.12
C LEU A 14 -7.66 -0.67 4.11
N ASN A 15 -8.06 0.44 4.71
CA ASN A 15 -9.46 0.88 4.74
C ASN A 15 -9.99 1.16 3.33
N PHE A 16 -11.17 0.60 3.04
CA PHE A 16 -11.87 0.74 1.76
C PHE A 16 -13.36 1.06 1.99
N VAL A 17 -13.59 2.03 2.85
CA VAL A 17 -14.91 2.39 3.39
C VAL A 17 -15.88 2.82 2.29
N GLY A 18 -17.08 2.25 2.30
CA GLY A 18 -18.13 2.53 1.33
C GLY A 18 -17.99 1.81 -0.01
N ASN A 19 -16.87 1.15 -0.27
CA ASN A 19 -16.64 0.38 -1.50
C ASN A 19 -16.57 -1.14 -1.25
N ALA A 20 -16.07 -1.57 -0.08
CA ALA A 20 -16.01 -2.99 0.27
C ALA A 20 -17.43 -3.57 0.44
N VAL A 21 -17.74 -4.63 -0.32
CA VAL A 21 -19.00 -5.38 -0.24
C VAL A 21 -18.66 -6.86 -0.25
N TYR A 22 -18.74 -7.49 0.92
CA TYR A 22 -18.49 -8.93 1.07
C TYR A 22 -19.69 -9.73 0.61
N GLN A 23 -19.41 -10.94 0.14
CA GLN A 23 -20.41 -11.83 -0.41
C GLN A 23 -21.10 -12.65 0.69
N GLU A 24 -22.27 -13.20 0.39
CA GLU A 24 -22.92 -14.22 1.22
C GLU A 24 -22.15 -15.54 1.13
N ILE A 25 -22.34 -16.40 2.14
CA ILE A 25 -21.77 -17.75 2.16
C ILE A 25 -22.24 -18.54 0.93
N GLN A 26 -21.31 -19.13 0.22
CA GLN A 26 -21.55 -19.95 -0.96
C GLN A 26 -21.23 -21.41 -0.66
N GLU A 27 -22.21 -22.29 -0.88
CA GLU A 27 -22.02 -23.73 -0.75
C GLU A 27 -21.03 -24.25 -1.80
N GLY A 28 -20.08 -25.10 -1.38
CA GLY A 28 -19.06 -25.66 -2.27
C GLY A 28 -17.86 -24.76 -2.54
N ARG A 29 -17.79 -23.58 -1.93
CA ARG A 29 -16.61 -22.71 -1.95
C ARG A 29 -15.96 -22.59 -0.58
N GLU A 30 -14.67 -22.29 -0.56
CA GLU A 30 -13.97 -21.90 0.66
C GLU A 30 -14.43 -20.49 1.06
N ASN A 31 -15.20 -20.40 2.13
CA ASN A 31 -15.76 -19.14 2.64
C ASN A 31 -14.87 -18.59 3.74
N VAL A 32 -14.13 -17.52 3.46
CA VAL A 32 -13.13 -16.93 4.35
C VAL A 32 -13.64 -15.59 4.88
N ALA A 33 -13.61 -15.39 6.19
CA ALA A 33 -13.97 -14.10 6.78
C ALA A 33 -12.85 -13.07 6.53
N GLN A 34 -13.26 -11.81 6.33
CA GLN A 34 -12.32 -10.73 5.99
C GLN A 34 -11.23 -10.51 7.04
N PHE A 35 -11.47 -10.81 8.31
CA PHE A 35 -10.47 -10.70 9.39
C PHE A 35 -9.49 -11.88 9.43
N GLU A 36 -9.83 -13.01 8.80
CA GLU A 36 -8.96 -14.19 8.67
C GLU A 36 -8.17 -14.20 7.35
N PHE A 37 -8.49 -13.29 6.44
CA PHE A 37 -8.03 -13.37 5.05
C PHE A 37 -6.50 -13.29 4.91
N ILE A 38 -5.82 -12.40 5.64
CA ILE A 38 -4.36 -12.31 5.60
C ILE A 38 -3.70 -13.61 6.11
N PRO A 39 -3.98 -14.10 7.33
CA PRO A 39 -3.38 -15.36 7.79
C PRO A 39 -3.79 -16.54 6.93
N TRP A 40 -5.01 -16.58 6.38
CA TRP A 40 -5.46 -17.66 5.52
C TRP A 40 -4.64 -17.76 4.22
N ILE A 41 -4.39 -16.64 3.53
CA ILE A 41 -3.53 -16.60 2.33
C ILE A 41 -2.08 -16.96 2.70
N LEU A 42 -1.52 -16.30 3.72
CA LEU A 42 -0.09 -16.43 4.03
C LEU A 42 0.29 -17.79 4.59
N SER A 43 -0.64 -18.53 5.18
CA SER A 43 -0.40 -19.91 5.66
C SER A 43 -0.39 -20.96 4.55
N GLN A 44 -0.91 -20.65 3.37
CA GLN A 44 -1.13 -21.63 2.29
C GLN A 44 -0.38 -21.32 1.00
N CYS A 45 0.03 -20.05 0.79
CA CYS A 45 0.68 -19.62 -0.45
C CYS A 45 2.13 -19.22 -0.22
N ALA A 46 3.01 -19.63 -1.13
CA ALA A 46 4.41 -19.20 -1.15
C ALA A 46 4.65 -18.03 -2.14
N SER A 47 3.69 -17.72 -3.02
CA SER A 47 3.85 -16.73 -4.07
C SER A 47 2.52 -16.06 -4.43
N VAL A 48 2.60 -14.90 -5.09
CA VAL A 48 1.43 -14.22 -5.68
C VAL A 48 0.74 -15.10 -6.72
N GLU A 49 1.48 -15.89 -7.49
CA GLU A 49 0.92 -16.79 -8.50
C GLU A 49 0.07 -17.90 -7.87
N GLU A 50 0.50 -18.48 -6.76
CA GLU A 50 -0.29 -19.46 -5.99
C GLU A 50 -1.53 -18.80 -5.39
N ALA A 51 -1.38 -17.61 -4.82
CA ALA A 51 -2.49 -16.85 -4.26
C ALA A 51 -3.56 -16.51 -5.31
N LYS A 52 -3.17 -16.12 -6.54
CA LYS A 52 -4.13 -15.89 -7.63
C LYS A 52 -5.01 -17.09 -7.93
N LYS A 53 -4.43 -18.30 -7.92
CA LYS A 53 -5.19 -19.55 -8.13
C LYS A 53 -6.20 -19.79 -7.02
N MET A 54 -5.77 -19.57 -5.79
CA MET A 54 -6.61 -19.74 -4.60
C MET A 54 -7.75 -18.71 -4.56
N LEU A 55 -7.46 -17.45 -4.90
CA LEU A 55 -8.44 -16.37 -4.96
C LEU A 55 -9.55 -16.63 -5.99
N ALA A 56 -9.28 -17.36 -7.06
CA ALA A 56 -10.29 -17.72 -8.06
C ALA A 56 -11.34 -18.71 -7.54
N GLU A 57 -10.99 -19.52 -6.54
CA GLU A 57 -11.83 -20.61 -6.01
C GLU A 57 -12.51 -20.27 -4.67
N MET A 58 -12.02 -19.24 -3.97
CA MET A 58 -12.55 -18.84 -2.67
C MET A 58 -13.72 -17.86 -2.77
N ASN A 59 -14.36 -17.61 -1.62
CA ASN A 59 -15.39 -16.60 -1.42
C ASN A 59 -15.07 -15.79 -0.15
N LEU A 60 -15.03 -14.46 -0.26
CA LEU A 60 -14.75 -13.58 0.86
C LEU A 60 -16.05 -13.09 1.49
N VAL A 61 -16.26 -13.42 2.76
CA VAL A 61 -17.52 -13.18 3.47
C VAL A 61 -17.43 -12.11 4.55
N GLY A 62 -18.54 -11.46 4.83
CA GLY A 62 -18.66 -10.38 5.80
C GLY A 62 -18.92 -10.85 7.23
N THR A 63 -18.54 -12.07 7.59
CA THR A 63 -18.69 -12.58 8.97
C THR A 63 -17.97 -11.65 9.94
N VAL A 64 -18.63 -11.28 11.02
CA VAL A 64 -18.07 -10.44 12.06
C VAL A 64 -17.28 -11.28 13.07
N PHE A 65 -16.14 -10.73 13.53
CA PHE A 65 -15.34 -11.40 14.56
C PHE A 65 -16.08 -11.53 15.89
N ALA A 66 -16.80 -10.49 16.27
CA ALA A 66 -17.67 -10.48 17.44
C ALA A 66 -18.81 -9.48 17.23
N PRO A 67 -19.98 -9.64 17.92
CA PRO A 67 -21.14 -8.79 17.69
C PRO A 67 -20.91 -7.29 17.81
N GLN A 68 -19.96 -6.88 18.65
CA GLN A 68 -19.59 -5.46 18.87
C GLN A 68 -18.64 -4.89 17.81
N PHE A 69 -18.07 -5.72 16.94
CA PHE A 69 -17.15 -5.30 15.89
C PHE A 69 -17.77 -5.57 14.52
N PRO A 70 -18.20 -4.53 13.80
CA PRO A 70 -18.69 -4.70 12.44
C PRO A 70 -17.59 -5.24 11.52
N ALA A 71 -17.97 -5.86 10.42
CA ALA A 71 -17.01 -6.29 9.41
C ALA A 71 -16.18 -5.08 8.93
N ALA A 72 -14.87 -5.17 9.03
CA ALA A 72 -13.98 -4.12 8.57
C ALA A 72 -14.04 -4.01 7.05
N GLN A 73 -14.27 -2.80 6.53
CA GLN A 73 -14.31 -2.54 5.10
C GLN A 73 -12.88 -2.34 4.58
N LEU A 74 -12.31 -3.39 4.01
CA LEU A 74 -10.92 -3.45 3.60
C LEU A 74 -10.76 -3.80 2.12
N HIS A 75 -9.61 -3.43 1.58
CA HIS A 75 -8.99 -4.01 0.40
C HIS A 75 -7.52 -4.33 0.73
N TRP A 76 -6.84 -5.09 -0.13
CA TRP A 76 -5.54 -5.63 0.22
C TRP A 76 -4.54 -5.47 -0.91
N ILE A 77 -3.27 -5.30 -0.53
CA ILE A 77 -2.11 -5.45 -1.39
C ILE A 77 -1.40 -6.75 -0.97
N LEU A 78 -1.03 -7.55 -1.96
CA LEU A 78 -0.27 -8.79 -1.80
C LEU A 78 0.91 -8.76 -2.75
N ALA A 79 2.10 -9.02 -2.24
CA ALA A 79 3.31 -8.95 -3.04
C ALA A 79 4.35 -10.00 -2.62
N ASP A 80 5.10 -10.46 -3.61
CA ASP A 80 6.37 -11.16 -3.47
C ASP A 80 7.48 -10.43 -4.24
N GLN A 81 8.65 -11.05 -4.42
CA GLN A 81 9.75 -10.44 -5.16
C GLN A 81 9.48 -10.25 -6.67
N TYR A 82 8.46 -10.91 -7.24
CA TYR A 82 8.20 -10.95 -8.68
C TYR A 82 6.94 -10.21 -9.09
N ALA A 83 5.95 -10.17 -8.21
CA ALA A 83 4.62 -9.66 -8.53
C ALA A 83 3.98 -8.90 -7.36
N CYS A 84 3.09 -7.99 -7.71
CA CYS A 84 2.23 -7.30 -6.78
C CYS A 84 0.81 -7.28 -7.32
N ILE A 85 -0.17 -7.56 -6.47
CA ILE A 85 -1.60 -7.50 -6.81
C ILE A 85 -2.37 -6.68 -5.79
N THR A 86 -3.49 -6.12 -6.25
CA THR A 86 -4.52 -5.51 -5.40
C THR A 86 -5.76 -6.38 -5.41
N ILE A 87 -6.34 -6.59 -4.24
CA ILE A 87 -7.53 -7.44 -4.05
C ILE A 87 -8.64 -6.58 -3.46
N GLU A 88 -9.77 -6.49 -4.15
CA GLU A 88 -10.94 -5.71 -3.75
C GLU A 88 -12.20 -6.57 -3.82
N CYS A 89 -12.93 -6.69 -2.70
CA CYS A 89 -14.25 -7.31 -2.68
C CYS A 89 -15.31 -6.22 -2.81
N VAL A 90 -15.95 -6.15 -3.96
CA VAL A 90 -16.94 -5.14 -4.30
C VAL A 90 -18.29 -5.80 -4.63
N ARG A 91 -19.30 -4.98 -4.95
CA ARG A 91 -20.65 -5.49 -5.24
C ARG A 91 -20.66 -6.57 -6.35
N GLU A 92 -19.81 -6.42 -7.34
CA GLU A 92 -19.68 -7.34 -8.49
C GLU A 92 -18.86 -8.59 -8.18
N GLY A 93 -18.36 -8.74 -6.96
CA GLY A 93 -17.56 -9.87 -6.49
C GLY A 93 -16.11 -9.50 -6.18
N LEU A 94 -15.30 -10.54 -6.00
CA LEU A 94 -13.86 -10.39 -5.75
C LEU A 94 -13.13 -9.99 -7.03
N LYS A 95 -12.42 -8.87 -6.97
CA LYS A 95 -11.57 -8.35 -8.06
C LYS A 95 -10.11 -8.51 -7.68
N VAL A 96 -9.31 -9.01 -8.60
CA VAL A 96 -7.86 -9.16 -8.45
C VAL A 96 -7.20 -8.43 -9.60
N TYR A 97 -6.40 -7.42 -9.28
CA TYR A 97 -5.71 -6.57 -10.25
C TYR A 97 -4.21 -6.78 -10.15
N ASP A 98 -3.54 -6.91 -11.29
CA ASP A 98 -2.10 -6.69 -11.32
C ASP A 98 -1.79 -5.25 -10.93
N ASN A 99 -0.84 -5.06 -10.01
CA ASN A 99 -0.49 -3.76 -9.47
C ASN A 99 0.93 -3.35 -9.89
N PRO A 100 1.11 -2.77 -11.08
CA PRO A 100 2.43 -2.34 -11.56
C PRO A 100 2.99 -1.14 -10.78
N ALA A 101 2.12 -0.36 -10.12
CA ALA A 101 2.55 0.73 -9.25
C ALA A 101 3.22 0.21 -7.97
N GLY A 102 2.87 -1.01 -7.51
CA GLY A 102 3.33 -1.59 -6.24
C GLY A 102 2.92 -0.75 -5.04
N VAL A 103 1.79 -0.05 -5.14
CA VAL A 103 1.24 0.88 -4.15
C VAL A 103 -0.25 0.63 -4.00
N LEU A 104 -0.73 0.75 -2.78
CA LEU A 104 -2.15 0.82 -2.47
C LEU A 104 -2.34 1.84 -1.33
N THR A 105 -3.39 2.65 -1.42
CA THR A 105 -3.80 3.58 -0.35
C THR A 105 -5.20 3.22 0.13
N ASN A 106 -6.19 4.07 -0.07
CA ASN A 106 -7.57 3.83 0.36
C ASN A 106 -8.53 4.03 -0.83
N ASN A 107 -9.68 4.70 -0.62
CA ASN A 107 -10.59 5.10 -1.70
C ASN A 107 -9.93 6.06 -2.72
N PRO A 108 -10.38 6.08 -3.97
CA PRO A 108 -11.38 5.21 -4.61
C PRO A 108 -10.83 3.83 -4.98
N PRO A 109 -11.62 2.95 -5.66
CA PRO A 109 -11.14 1.67 -6.17
C PRO A 109 -9.85 1.77 -6.98
N PHE A 110 -9.04 0.72 -6.95
CA PHE A 110 -7.69 0.69 -7.50
C PHE A 110 -7.61 1.10 -8.98
N GLU A 111 -8.55 0.63 -9.81
CA GLU A 111 -8.59 1.02 -11.24
C GLU A 111 -8.74 2.53 -11.42
N GLN A 112 -9.53 3.18 -10.55
CA GLN A 112 -9.69 4.63 -10.60
C GLN A 112 -8.43 5.35 -10.13
N GLN A 113 -7.75 4.84 -9.11
CA GLN A 113 -6.46 5.40 -8.67
C GLN A 113 -5.42 5.31 -9.80
N MET A 114 -5.33 4.16 -10.46
CA MET A 114 -4.44 3.98 -11.63
C MET A 114 -4.82 4.93 -12.77
N PHE A 115 -6.12 5.10 -13.06
CA PHE A 115 -6.57 6.06 -14.07
C PHE A 115 -6.16 7.50 -13.73
N LEU A 116 -6.27 7.90 -12.48
CA LEU A 116 -5.90 9.26 -12.04
C LEU A 116 -4.41 9.56 -12.19
N LEU A 117 -3.53 8.56 -12.22
CA LEU A 117 -2.10 8.77 -12.49
C LEU A 117 -1.83 9.41 -13.86
N ASN A 118 -2.74 9.28 -14.83
CA ASN A 118 -2.61 9.93 -16.12
C ASN A 118 -2.47 11.46 -16.03
N GLN A 119 -3.00 12.09 -14.97
CA GLN A 119 -2.86 13.53 -14.73
C GLN A 119 -1.40 13.93 -14.43
N TYR A 120 -0.56 12.99 -14.02
CA TYR A 120 0.80 13.20 -13.56
C TYR A 120 1.88 12.73 -14.54
N MET A 121 1.50 12.33 -15.77
CA MET A 121 2.44 11.82 -16.80
C MET A 121 3.54 12.82 -17.17
N HIS A 122 3.34 14.11 -16.92
CA HIS A 122 4.31 15.16 -17.19
C HIS A 122 5.40 15.28 -16.12
N LEU A 123 5.22 14.65 -14.95
CA LEU A 123 6.17 14.74 -13.85
C LEU A 123 7.44 13.96 -14.13
N SER A 124 8.56 14.51 -13.69
CA SER A 124 9.89 13.94 -13.88
C SER A 124 10.83 14.31 -12.72
N PRO A 125 11.81 13.48 -12.36
CA PRO A 125 12.88 13.88 -11.44
C PRO A 125 13.88 14.87 -12.07
N LYS A 126 13.82 15.04 -13.41
CA LYS A 126 14.68 15.96 -14.16
C LYS A 126 14.14 17.38 -14.11
N GLN A 127 15.02 18.36 -14.31
CA GLN A 127 14.58 19.75 -14.48
C GLN A 127 13.78 19.90 -15.76
N PRO A 128 12.68 20.67 -15.74
CA PRO A 128 11.87 20.90 -16.94
C PRO A 128 12.56 21.87 -17.90
N GLU A 129 12.28 21.66 -19.18
CA GLU A 129 12.55 22.64 -20.22
C GLU A 129 11.36 23.60 -20.38
N ASN A 130 11.58 24.78 -20.99
CA ASN A 130 10.51 25.71 -21.25
C ASN A 130 9.67 25.27 -22.46
N HIS A 131 8.58 24.56 -22.21
CA HIS A 131 7.57 24.22 -23.21
C HIS A 131 6.34 25.14 -23.17
N PHE A 132 6.33 26.17 -22.27
CA PHE A 132 5.20 27.06 -22.12
C PHE A 132 5.09 28.05 -23.28
N SER A 133 6.19 28.72 -23.62
CA SER A 133 6.27 29.64 -24.76
C SER A 133 7.72 29.92 -25.10
N GLU A 134 8.07 29.84 -26.39
CA GLU A 134 9.39 30.23 -26.91
C GLU A 134 9.64 31.75 -26.78
N GLN A 135 8.56 32.55 -26.73
CA GLN A 135 8.63 34.00 -26.63
C GLN A 135 8.91 34.51 -25.20
N LEU A 136 8.76 33.62 -24.20
CA LEU A 136 8.98 33.95 -22.80
C LEU A 136 10.27 33.27 -22.30
N PRO A 137 11.26 34.05 -21.82
CA PRO A 137 12.55 33.49 -21.35
C PRO A 137 12.40 32.91 -19.93
N LEU A 138 11.54 31.90 -19.78
CA LEU A 138 11.29 31.25 -18.50
C LEU A 138 12.45 30.32 -18.14
N GLN A 139 12.84 30.33 -16.88
CA GLN A 139 13.96 29.55 -16.37
C GLN A 139 13.57 28.86 -15.05
N THR A 140 14.20 27.73 -14.80
CA THR A 140 14.06 27.05 -13.50
C THR A 140 14.75 27.88 -12.40
N TYR A 141 14.07 28.07 -11.28
CA TYR A 141 14.55 28.84 -10.13
C TYR A 141 15.03 27.97 -8.97
N SER A 142 14.74 26.64 -9.00
CA SER A 142 15.19 25.69 -7.98
C SER A 142 15.33 24.27 -8.55
N ARG A 143 15.98 23.38 -7.80
CA ARG A 143 15.97 21.94 -8.09
C ARG A 143 14.59 21.34 -7.75
N GLY A 144 14.23 20.21 -8.39
CA GLY A 144 12.99 19.50 -8.16
C GLY A 144 11.77 20.04 -8.92
N MET A 145 11.94 21.05 -9.77
CA MET A 145 10.82 21.64 -10.52
C MET A 145 10.16 20.69 -11.54
N GLY A 146 10.82 19.61 -11.93
CA GLY A 146 10.21 18.57 -12.77
C GLY A 146 9.03 17.85 -12.10
N ALA A 147 8.93 17.94 -10.78
CA ALA A 147 7.82 17.40 -10.00
C ALA A 147 6.77 18.47 -9.60
N LEU A 148 6.77 19.64 -10.24
CA LEU A 148 5.73 20.67 -9.99
C LEU A 148 4.35 20.10 -10.34
N GLY A 149 3.42 20.17 -9.37
CA GLY A 149 2.09 19.59 -9.48
C GLY A 149 1.95 18.22 -8.82
N LEU A 150 3.05 17.62 -8.32
CA LEU A 150 2.95 16.45 -7.44
C LEU A 150 2.14 16.83 -6.19
N PRO A 151 1.03 16.11 -5.87
CA PRO A 151 0.16 16.52 -4.78
C PRO A 151 0.84 16.35 -3.42
N GLY A 152 0.51 17.23 -2.49
CA GLY A 152 1.10 17.25 -1.15
C GLY A 152 0.08 17.08 -0.02
N ASP A 153 -1.22 17.05 -0.33
CA ASP A 153 -2.27 16.81 0.66
C ASP A 153 -2.35 15.34 1.09
N LEU A 154 -3.08 15.08 2.17
CA LEU A 154 -3.17 13.76 2.80
C LEU A 154 -4.31 12.87 2.27
N SER A 155 -5.04 13.30 1.24
CA SER A 155 -6.07 12.46 0.63
C SER A 155 -5.49 11.19 0.03
N SER A 156 -6.31 10.16 -0.06
CA SER A 156 -5.86 8.85 -0.56
C SER A 156 -5.27 8.90 -1.97
N THR A 157 -5.91 9.62 -2.88
CA THR A 157 -5.45 9.77 -4.27
C THR A 157 -4.15 10.56 -4.37
N SER A 158 -4.00 11.60 -3.55
CA SER A 158 -2.77 12.40 -3.48
C SER A 158 -1.60 11.61 -2.92
N ARG A 159 -1.83 10.83 -1.85
CA ARG A 159 -0.83 9.92 -1.29
C ARG A 159 -0.46 8.82 -2.31
N PHE A 160 -1.45 8.27 -3.02
CA PHE A 160 -1.21 7.28 -4.08
C PHE A 160 -0.28 7.84 -5.18
N ALA A 161 -0.60 9.00 -5.74
CA ALA A 161 0.22 9.64 -6.76
C ALA A 161 1.63 9.97 -6.24
N LYS A 162 1.71 10.55 -5.04
CA LYS A 162 2.98 10.96 -4.43
C LYS A 162 3.91 9.79 -4.15
N VAL A 163 3.40 8.73 -3.51
CA VAL A 163 4.24 7.59 -3.18
C VAL A 163 4.57 6.74 -4.41
N THR A 164 3.69 6.67 -5.41
CA THR A 164 3.97 6.02 -6.68
C THR A 164 5.11 6.72 -7.42
N PHE A 165 5.07 8.05 -7.52
CA PHE A 165 6.16 8.84 -8.09
C PHE A 165 7.47 8.65 -7.32
N THR A 166 7.41 8.76 -5.99
CA THR A 166 8.58 8.60 -5.13
C THR A 166 9.21 7.21 -5.29
N ARG A 167 8.38 6.14 -5.22
CA ARG A 167 8.86 4.76 -5.40
C ARG A 167 9.47 4.51 -6.78
N ALA A 168 8.84 5.04 -7.84
CA ALA A 168 9.31 4.84 -9.22
C ALA A 168 10.66 5.50 -9.50
N HIS A 169 11.02 6.55 -8.77
CA HIS A 169 12.24 7.32 -8.98
C HIS A 169 13.27 7.21 -7.85
N ALA A 170 12.90 6.57 -6.74
CA ALA A 170 13.81 6.34 -5.63
C ALA A 170 14.94 5.39 -6.05
N VAL A 171 16.15 5.73 -5.64
CA VAL A 171 17.35 4.93 -5.88
C VAL A 171 17.87 4.41 -4.54
N SER A 172 17.99 3.11 -4.42
CA SER A 172 18.59 2.44 -3.26
C SER A 172 20.08 2.19 -3.51
N GLY A 173 20.85 2.10 -2.43
CA GLY A 173 22.20 1.51 -2.48
C GLY A 173 22.15 -0.02 -2.48
N ASP A 174 23.34 -0.64 -2.48
CA ASP A 174 23.50 -2.09 -2.62
C ASP A 174 23.38 -2.84 -1.28
N SER A 175 23.47 -2.14 -0.16
CA SER A 175 23.36 -2.76 1.18
C SER A 175 21.91 -2.83 1.66
N GLU A 176 21.66 -3.79 2.55
CA GLU A 176 20.36 -3.92 3.23
C GLU A 176 20.02 -2.64 4.01
N ALA A 177 20.99 -2.08 4.73
CA ALA A 177 20.77 -0.86 5.51
C ALA A 177 20.33 0.32 4.62
N GLU A 178 20.93 0.49 3.45
CA GLU A 178 20.55 1.52 2.47
C GLU A 178 19.16 1.24 1.90
N SER A 179 18.85 -0.02 1.56
CA SER A 179 17.54 -0.40 1.03
C SER A 179 16.42 -0.18 2.05
N VAL A 180 16.65 -0.60 3.30
CA VAL A 180 15.70 -0.38 4.40
C VAL A 180 15.51 1.11 4.66
N SER A 181 16.59 1.88 4.76
CA SER A 181 16.53 3.34 4.92
C SER A 181 15.75 4.00 3.79
N GLN A 182 16.03 3.63 2.53
CA GLN A 182 15.32 4.17 1.37
C GLN A 182 13.83 3.83 1.39
N PHE A 183 13.47 2.63 1.84
CA PHE A 183 12.06 2.23 1.97
C PHE A 183 11.31 3.13 2.97
N PHE A 184 11.91 3.41 4.13
CA PHE A 184 11.32 4.33 5.12
C PHE A 184 11.22 5.78 4.59
N HIS A 185 12.16 6.23 3.76
CA HIS A 185 12.04 7.53 3.08
C HIS A 185 10.90 7.57 2.08
N ILE A 186 10.66 6.47 1.34
CA ILE A 186 9.52 6.38 0.40
C ILE A 186 8.20 6.50 1.17
N LEU A 187 8.00 5.71 2.22
CA LEU A 187 6.78 5.74 3.03
C LEU A 187 6.64 7.03 3.83
N GLY A 188 7.74 7.58 4.37
CA GLY A 188 7.74 8.86 5.06
C GLY A 188 7.27 10.03 4.20
N SER A 189 7.33 9.90 2.87
CA SER A 189 6.80 10.92 1.96
C SER A 189 5.28 11.09 2.07
N VAL A 190 4.56 10.13 2.64
CA VAL A 190 3.10 10.12 2.81
C VAL A 190 2.65 9.92 4.27
N ASP A 191 3.55 10.16 5.21
CA ASP A 191 3.23 10.16 6.64
C ASP A 191 2.12 11.15 6.96
N GLN A 192 1.22 10.74 7.85
CA GLN A 192 0.13 11.57 8.35
C GLN A 192 0.46 12.11 9.73
N GLN A 193 0.58 13.42 9.85
CA GLN A 193 0.94 14.12 11.08
C GLN A 193 -0.30 14.40 11.91
N ARG A 194 -0.18 14.29 13.24
CA ARG A 194 -1.25 14.63 14.16
C ARG A 194 -1.70 16.08 13.98
N GLY A 195 -3.00 16.26 13.81
CA GLY A 195 -3.62 17.58 13.59
C GLY A 195 -3.85 17.94 12.12
N CYS A 196 -3.26 17.20 11.16
CA CYS A 196 -3.39 17.51 9.73
C CYS A 196 -4.56 16.80 9.02
N CYS A 197 -5.13 15.77 9.64
CA CYS A 197 -6.31 15.05 9.16
C CYS A 197 -7.26 14.77 10.33
N GLU A 198 -8.31 15.59 10.47
CA GLU A 198 -9.32 15.42 11.53
C GLU A 198 -10.40 14.45 11.05
N VAL A 199 -10.67 13.40 11.83
CA VAL A 199 -11.71 12.38 11.56
C VAL A 199 -12.96 12.56 12.41
N ALA A 200 -12.83 13.23 13.55
CA ALA A 200 -13.89 13.69 14.43
C ALA A 200 -13.32 14.78 15.33
N GLU A 201 -14.18 15.54 16.04
CA GLU A 201 -13.76 16.62 16.94
C GLU A 201 -12.64 16.15 17.88
N GLY A 202 -11.46 16.76 17.76
CA GLY A 202 -10.26 16.45 18.53
C GLY A 202 -9.63 15.08 18.26
N LYS A 203 -10.05 14.35 17.22
CA LYS A 203 -9.47 13.06 16.81
C LYS A 203 -8.84 13.17 15.44
N TYR A 204 -7.62 12.71 15.35
CA TYR A 204 -6.79 12.84 14.15
C TYR A 204 -6.33 11.50 13.63
N GLU A 205 -6.31 11.37 12.31
CA GLU A 205 -5.61 10.28 11.64
C GLU A 205 -4.10 10.55 11.68
N ILE A 206 -3.33 9.51 12.01
CA ILE A 206 -1.86 9.58 12.07
C ILE A 206 -1.26 8.29 11.52
N THR A 207 -0.04 8.35 11.05
CA THR A 207 0.76 7.16 10.76
C THR A 207 1.21 6.54 12.08
N ILE A 208 0.50 5.51 12.56
CA ILE A 208 0.76 4.87 13.85
C ILE A 208 2.13 4.19 13.85
N TYR A 209 2.44 3.47 12.78
CA TYR A 209 3.73 2.83 12.52
C TYR A 209 4.00 2.72 11.03
N THR A 210 5.26 2.57 10.68
CA THR A 210 5.72 2.21 9.34
C THR A 210 6.52 0.92 9.42
N SER A 211 6.27 -0.01 8.52
CA SER A 211 6.94 -1.30 8.48
C SER A 211 7.59 -1.58 7.12
N CYS A 212 8.65 -2.36 7.15
CA CYS A 212 9.39 -2.84 6.00
C CYS A 212 9.81 -4.29 6.24
N TRP A 213 9.75 -5.10 5.19
CA TRP A 213 10.10 -6.50 5.27
C TRP A 213 11.26 -6.85 4.32
N ASN A 214 12.32 -7.45 4.86
CA ASN A 214 13.32 -8.10 4.04
C ASN A 214 12.92 -9.57 3.83
N ALA A 215 12.27 -9.84 2.71
CA ALA A 215 11.73 -11.15 2.35
C ALA A 215 12.80 -12.24 2.21
N GLN A 216 14.05 -11.87 1.83
CA GLN A 216 15.14 -12.82 1.64
C GLN A 216 15.73 -13.29 2.97
N LYS A 217 15.76 -12.42 3.98
CA LYS A 217 16.38 -12.69 5.27
C LYS A 217 15.39 -12.98 6.39
N GLY A 218 14.10 -12.78 6.16
CA GLY A 218 13.09 -12.94 7.19
C GLY A 218 13.20 -11.89 8.31
N ILE A 219 13.53 -10.64 7.98
CA ILE A 219 13.69 -9.58 8.97
C ILE A 219 12.61 -8.54 8.77
N TYR A 220 11.81 -8.29 9.81
CA TYR A 220 10.79 -7.25 9.86
C TYR A 220 11.34 -6.00 10.53
N TYR A 221 11.28 -4.87 9.85
CA TYR A 221 11.71 -3.57 10.34
C TYR A 221 10.49 -2.69 10.58
N TYR A 222 10.51 -1.92 11.65
CA TYR A 222 9.44 -0.94 11.91
C TYR A 222 9.95 0.26 12.71
N ASN A 223 9.21 1.35 12.60
CA ASN A 223 9.23 2.47 13.54
C ASN A 223 7.80 2.85 13.90
N THR A 224 7.62 3.68 14.91
CA THR A 224 6.31 4.15 15.35
C THR A 224 6.25 5.68 15.33
N TYR A 225 5.04 6.24 15.42
CA TYR A 225 4.85 7.67 15.49
C TYR A 225 5.64 8.33 16.62
N GLU A 226 5.72 7.70 17.78
CA GLU A 226 6.41 8.23 18.96
C GLU A 226 7.91 7.88 18.98
N ASN A 227 8.37 6.92 18.18
CA ASN A 227 9.77 6.52 18.11
C ASN A 227 10.16 6.24 16.65
N HIS A 228 10.94 7.15 16.08
CA HIS A 228 11.42 7.07 14.71
C HIS A 228 12.64 6.17 14.52
N GLN A 229 13.16 5.57 15.59
CA GLN A 229 14.25 4.59 15.48
C GLN A 229 13.73 3.33 14.79
N ILE A 230 14.38 2.92 13.70
CA ILE A 230 14.08 1.67 13.01
C ILE A 230 14.51 0.50 13.89
N THR A 231 13.55 -0.33 14.26
CA THR A 231 13.75 -1.56 15.03
C THR A 231 13.64 -2.76 14.10
N ALA A 232 14.51 -3.75 14.27
CA ALA A 232 14.53 -4.98 13.50
C ALA A 232 14.07 -6.16 14.37
N VAL A 233 13.23 -7.04 13.81
CA VAL A 233 12.81 -8.32 14.38
C VAL A 233 13.17 -9.41 13.39
N ASP A 234 14.05 -10.32 13.80
CA ASP A 234 14.46 -11.48 12.99
C ASP A 234 13.55 -12.65 13.31
N MET A 235 12.67 -13.03 12.36
CA MET A 235 11.70 -14.10 12.56
C MET A 235 12.33 -15.45 12.92
N HIS A 236 13.58 -15.70 12.50
CA HIS A 236 14.29 -16.95 12.77
C HIS A 236 14.83 -17.04 14.21
N ARG A 237 14.77 -15.94 14.98
CA ARG A 237 15.18 -15.89 16.38
C ARG A 237 14.00 -15.85 17.34
N GLU A 238 12.79 -15.69 16.81
CA GLU A 238 11.58 -15.69 17.62
C GLU A 238 11.15 -17.14 17.95
N ASN A 239 10.61 -17.32 19.13
CA ASN A 239 10.05 -18.60 19.58
C ASN A 239 8.57 -18.62 19.24
N LEU A 240 8.25 -19.08 18.03
CA LEU A 240 6.89 -19.18 17.50
C LEU A 240 6.23 -20.50 17.90
#